data_5e0f941bed3ce9665decd03c3044e4f8
#
_entry.id   5e0f941bed3ce9665decd03c3044e4f8
#
_cell.length_a   1.000
_cell.length_b   1.000
_cell.length_c   1.000
_cell.angle_alpha   90.00
_cell.angle_beta   90.00
_cell.angle_gamma   90.00
#
_symmetry.space_group_name_H-M   'P 1'
#
loop_
_entity.id
_entity.type
_entity.pdbx_description
1 polymer ?
#
loop_
_entity_poly.entity_id
_entity_poly.type
_entity_poly.pdbx_seq_one_letter_code
_entity_poly.pdbx_strand_id
1 'polypeptide(L)'
;NNLYVVNCHPGEALTVEPALYEAFRLLEDSGSREMYLGPVYVQYGNLFSSDSDEQASEFDPFSNEEAEAYYREQAAYAADPEAVRLELLGDNQVRLVLSEEYARYAREQGIGELIDLGWMRNAFVIDYVADVLTAQGFTQGVLSSYDGFTRNLDSRGGGYAYTLFDRREQVIYEAGTLEYDRPVSMVFLRDYPMNYLDTLQYYEFESGEIRYPYVDVKSGLCKASLHNLVGYSYDGSCAQVLLALMPVYIADSFDAGVMGQMAEEGIYGIYCQDKKIYNTEDAAKISGVHEEYSLVANGD
;
A
#
# COMPACT_ATOMS: atom_id res chain seq x y z
N ASN A 1 17.15 15.76 6.50
CA ASN A 1 16.43 16.09 5.26
C ASN A 1 15.24 15.15 5.10
N ASN A 2 14.24 15.60 4.39
CA ASN A 2 13.03 14.85 4.05
C ASN A 2 13.03 14.43 2.57
N LEU A 3 12.00 13.69 2.15
CA LEU A 3 11.83 13.20 0.79
C LEU A 3 11.87 14.31 -0.27
N TYR A 4 11.25 15.48 0.01
CA TYR A 4 11.30 16.64 -0.89
C TYR A 4 12.73 17.07 -1.20
N VAL A 5 13.61 17.13 -0.19
CA VAL A 5 15.01 17.54 -0.41
C VAL A 5 15.75 16.50 -1.25
N VAL A 6 15.47 15.20 -1.07
CA VAL A 6 16.06 14.14 -1.90
C VAL A 6 15.67 14.32 -3.37
N ASN A 7 14.40 14.62 -3.64
CA ASN A 7 13.91 14.90 -4.99
C ASN A 7 14.54 16.15 -5.62
N CYS A 8 14.82 17.20 -4.82
CA CYS A 8 15.42 18.44 -5.32
C CYS A 8 16.91 18.33 -5.63
N HIS A 9 17.62 17.32 -5.11
CA HIS A 9 19.08 17.20 -5.20
C HIS A 9 19.54 15.82 -5.69
N PRO A 10 19.04 15.33 -6.85
CA PRO A 10 19.51 14.08 -7.40
C PRO A 10 21.02 14.14 -7.68
N GLY A 11 21.71 13.03 -7.41
CA GLY A 11 23.16 12.88 -7.53
C GLY A 11 23.96 13.31 -6.30
N GLU A 12 23.36 14.05 -5.35
CA GLU A 12 24.03 14.46 -4.11
C GLU A 12 23.84 13.42 -2.99
N ALA A 13 24.88 13.24 -2.16
CA ALA A 13 24.76 12.45 -0.94
C ALA A 13 24.10 13.32 0.15
N LEU A 14 22.96 12.88 0.65
CA LEU A 14 22.15 13.61 1.62
C LEU A 14 21.93 12.78 2.87
N THR A 15 22.10 13.38 4.05
CA THR A 15 21.68 12.76 5.31
C THR A 15 20.18 13.00 5.51
N VAL A 16 19.41 11.93 5.66
CA VAL A 16 17.96 11.97 5.93
C VAL A 16 17.66 11.60 7.38
N GLU A 17 16.42 11.83 7.81
CA GLU A 17 15.97 11.37 9.13
C GLU A 17 16.05 9.84 9.23
N PRO A 18 16.42 9.27 10.40
CA PRO A 18 16.57 7.82 10.56
C PRO A 18 15.33 7.02 10.16
N ALA A 19 14.13 7.53 10.47
CA ALA A 19 12.88 6.88 10.09
C ALA A 19 12.69 6.80 8.57
N LEU A 20 13.09 7.86 7.83
CA LEU A 20 13.03 7.86 6.37
C LEU A 20 14.09 6.94 5.77
N TYR A 21 15.30 6.90 6.36
CA TYR A 21 16.35 5.97 5.94
C TYR A 21 15.90 4.52 6.09
N GLU A 22 15.25 4.19 7.22
CA GLU A 22 14.72 2.85 7.47
C GLU A 22 13.59 2.48 6.49
N ALA A 23 12.71 3.42 6.16
CA ALA A 23 11.67 3.19 5.14
C ALA A 23 12.30 2.88 3.77
N PHE A 24 13.31 3.64 3.36
CA PHE A 24 14.06 3.38 2.14
C PHE A 24 14.77 2.02 2.16
N ARG A 25 15.38 1.66 3.30
CA ARG A 25 16.06 0.38 3.47
C ARG A 25 15.07 -0.79 3.29
N LEU A 26 13.91 -0.74 3.92
CA LEU A 26 12.88 -1.77 3.79
C LEU A 26 12.37 -1.90 2.35
N LEU A 27 12.17 -0.79 1.65
CA LEU A 27 11.76 -0.79 0.24
C LEU A 27 12.83 -1.39 -0.67
N GLU A 28 14.08 -0.99 -0.52
CA GLU A 28 15.19 -1.56 -1.31
C GLU A 28 15.42 -3.05 -1.00
N ASP A 29 15.39 -3.44 0.28
CA ASP A 29 15.54 -4.84 0.69
C ASP A 29 14.41 -5.74 0.15
N SER A 30 13.21 -5.21 0.02
CA SER A 30 12.06 -5.93 -0.58
C SER A 30 12.15 -6.06 -2.09
N GLY A 31 13.00 -5.29 -2.75
CA GLY A 31 13.05 -5.17 -4.20
C GLY A 31 11.87 -4.41 -4.81
N SER A 32 11.05 -3.75 -3.98
CA SER A 32 9.93 -2.93 -4.44
C SER A 32 10.42 -1.72 -5.24
N ARG A 33 9.73 -1.45 -6.34
CA ARG A 33 10.03 -0.29 -7.20
C ARG A 33 8.93 0.78 -7.14
N GLU A 34 7.91 0.61 -6.32
CA GLU A 34 6.73 1.50 -6.23
C GLU A 34 7.11 2.92 -5.81
N MET A 35 8.13 3.11 -4.95
CA MET A 35 8.55 4.44 -4.56
C MET A 35 9.08 5.30 -5.73
N TYR A 36 9.47 4.68 -6.84
CA TYR A 36 9.94 5.37 -8.05
C TYR A 36 8.80 5.82 -8.98
N LEU A 37 7.55 5.53 -8.61
CA LEU A 37 6.35 6.00 -9.30
C LEU A 37 5.91 7.41 -8.87
N GLY A 38 6.78 8.21 -8.25
CA GLY A 38 6.45 9.56 -7.81
C GLY A 38 5.70 10.39 -8.87
N PRO A 39 6.15 10.47 -10.14
CA PRO A 39 5.43 11.21 -11.17
C PRO A 39 4.03 10.66 -11.47
N VAL A 40 3.83 9.35 -11.35
CA VAL A 40 2.52 8.69 -11.53
C VAL A 40 1.60 9.02 -10.36
N TYR A 41 2.11 8.99 -9.13
CA TYR A 41 1.33 9.35 -7.93
C TYR A 41 0.85 10.79 -7.94
N VAL A 42 1.64 11.74 -8.52
CA VAL A 42 1.19 13.12 -8.72
C VAL A 42 -0.05 13.17 -9.62
N GLN A 43 -0.06 12.42 -10.72
CA GLN A 43 -1.21 12.40 -11.64
C GLN A 43 -2.43 11.74 -11.02
N TYR A 44 -2.27 10.60 -10.32
CA TYR A 44 -3.37 10.00 -9.56
C TYR A 44 -3.87 10.94 -8.46
N GLY A 45 -3.00 11.72 -7.82
CA GLY A 45 -3.39 12.75 -6.86
C GLY A 45 -4.27 13.84 -7.49
N ASN A 46 -3.97 14.27 -8.73
CA ASN A 46 -4.81 15.20 -9.50
C ASN A 46 -6.16 14.55 -9.82
N LEU A 47 -6.16 13.29 -10.26
CA LEU A 47 -7.39 12.53 -10.52
C LEU A 47 -8.28 12.44 -9.27
N PHE A 48 -7.72 12.02 -8.13
CA PHE A 48 -8.47 11.89 -6.87
C PHE A 48 -8.97 13.23 -6.31
N SER A 49 -8.31 14.35 -6.68
CA SER A 49 -8.69 15.70 -6.26
C SER A 49 -9.63 16.39 -7.23
N SER A 50 -10.09 15.71 -8.28
CA SER A 50 -10.98 16.27 -9.28
C SER A 50 -12.39 16.47 -8.75
N ASP A 51 -13.04 17.57 -9.13
CA ASP A 51 -14.39 17.94 -8.71
C ASP A 51 -15.49 17.38 -9.64
N SER A 52 -15.12 16.80 -10.79
CA SER A 52 -16.05 16.24 -11.78
C SER A 52 -15.40 15.16 -12.62
N ASP A 53 -16.22 14.28 -13.23
CA ASP A 53 -15.77 13.23 -14.13
C ASP A 53 -15.03 13.80 -15.37
N GLU A 54 -15.43 14.98 -15.85
CA GLU A 54 -14.75 15.64 -16.95
C GLU A 54 -13.31 15.98 -16.57
N GLN A 55 -13.10 16.58 -15.40
CA GLN A 55 -11.77 16.90 -14.89
C GLN A 55 -10.97 15.63 -14.56
N ALA A 56 -11.57 14.63 -13.90
CA ALA A 56 -10.92 13.37 -13.58
C ALA A 56 -10.45 12.64 -14.85
N SER A 57 -11.24 12.68 -15.91
CA SER A 57 -10.91 12.04 -17.20
C SER A 57 -9.68 12.64 -17.87
N GLU A 58 -9.29 13.88 -17.55
CA GLU A 58 -8.03 14.46 -18.05
C GLU A 58 -6.80 13.70 -17.52
N PHE A 59 -6.91 13.14 -16.32
CA PHE A 59 -5.84 12.41 -15.63
C PHE A 59 -6.05 10.88 -15.64
N ASP A 60 -7.18 10.38 -16.14
CA ASP A 60 -7.49 8.96 -16.07
C ASP A 60 -6.85 8.18 -17.23
N PRO A 61 -5.87 7.28 -16.96
CA PRO A 61 -5.19 6.53 -18.01
C PRO A 61 -6.08 5.48 -18.70
N PHE A 62 -7.28 5.22 -18.20
CA PHE A 62 -8.22 4.27 -18.82
C PHE A 62 -9.15 4.93 -19.83
N SER A 63 -9.30 6.25 -19.79
CA SER A 63 -10.17 7.02 -20.67
C SER A 63 -9.42 8.05 -21.53
N ASN A 64 -8.15 8.34 -21.23
CA ASN A 64 -7.31 9.35 -21.90
C ASN A 64 -6.01 8.73 -22.40
N GLU A 65 -5.83 8.64 -23.73
CA GLU A 65 -4.65 8.04 -24.38
C GLU A 65 -3.34 8.81 -24.05
N GLU A 66 -3.39 10.14 -23.87
CA GLU A 66 -2.21 10.94 -23.52
C GLU A 66 -1.79 10.66 -22.07
N ALA A 67 -2.77 10.56 -21.16
CA ALA A 67 -2.52 10.16 -19.79
C ALA A 67 -1.95 8.74 -19.71
N GLU A 68 -2.55 7.77 -20.41
CA GLU A 68 -2.04 6.39 -20.48
C GLU A 68 -0.59 6.35 -20.97
N ALA A 69 -0.27 7.05 -22.04
CA ALA A 69 1.08 7.10 -22.60
C ALA A 69 2.09 7.65 -21.58
N TYR A 70 1.73 8.74 -20.87
CA TYR A 70 2.56 9.33 -19.81
C TYR A 70 2.80 8.34 -18.66
N TYR A 71 1.74 7.69 -18.16
CA TYR A 71 1.85 6.72 -17.05
C TYR A 71 2.75 5.54 -17.41
N ARG A 72 2.61 5.01 -18.62
CA ARG A 72 3.44 3.90 -19.12
C ARG A 72 4.90 4.31 -19.27
N GLU A 73 5.16 5.53 -19.74
CA GLU A 73 6.52 6.05 -19.86
C GLU A 73 7.19 6.22 -18.49
N GLN A 74 6.46 6.79 -17.50
CA GLN A 74 6.97 6.92 -16.13
C GLN A 74 7.19 5.55 -15.47
N ALA A 75 6.28 4.60 -15.68
CA ALA A 75 6.42 3.23 -15.20
C ALA A 75 7.66 2.54 -15.79
N ALA A 76 7.96 2.78 -17.07
CA ALA A 76 9.16 2.24 -17.70
C ALA A 76 10.44 2.77 -17.02
N TYR A 77 10.52 4.08 -16.71
CA TYR A 77 11.64 4.62 -15.93
C TYR A 77 11.68 4.07 -14.51
N ALA A 78 10.52 4.00 -13.83
CA ALA A 78 10.44 3.47 -12.47
C ALA A 78 10.89 1.99 -12.39
N ALA A 79 10.55 1.19 -13.38
CA ALA A 79 10.92 -0.23 -13.43
C ALA A 79 12.41 -0.48 -13.73
N ASP A 80 13.10 0.49 -14.35
CA ASP A 80 14.51 0.34 -14.76
C ASP A 80 15.47 0.89 -13.69
N PRO A 81 16.26 0.02 -13.01
CA PRO A 81 17.25 0.46 -12.02
C PRO A 81 18.41 1.26 -12.62
N GLU A 82 18.66 1.19 -13.94
CA GLU A 82 19.65 2.02 -14.60
C GLU A 82 19.10 3.44 -14.90
N ALA A 83 17.77 3.59 -15.00
CA ALA A 83 17.13 4.90 -15.18
C ALA A 83 17.04 5.67 -13.87
N VAL A 84 16.58 5.03 -12.79
CA VAL A 84 16.45 5.64 -11.45
C VAL A 84 16.72 4.61 -10.36
N ARG A 85 17.52 5.00 -9.36
CA ARG A 85 17.74 4.19 -8.15
C ARG A 85 18.12 5.06 -6.96
N LEU A 86 17.85 4.56 -5.77
CA LEU A 86 18.32 5.15 -4.53
C LEU A 86 19.49 4.33 -3.99
N GLU A 87 20.63 4.99 -3.76
CA GLU A 87 21.79 4.37 -3.12
C GLU A 87 21.75 4.63 -1.62
N LEU A 88 21.81 3.58 -0.80
CA LEU A 88 21.97 3.65 0.64
C LEU A 88 23.46 3.65 0.97
N LEU A 89 23.98 4.78 1.46
CA LEU A 89 25.42 4.98 1.67
C LEU A 89 25.89 4.66 3.10
N GLY A 90 24.95 4.29 3.99
CA GLY A 90 25.21 4.12 5.42
C GLY A 90 25.05 5.43 6.21
N ASP A 91 25.03 5.35 7.54
CA ASP A 91 24.92 6.49 8.46
C ASP A 91 23.76 7.46 8.12
N ASN A 92 22.61 6.91 7.72
CA ASN A 92 21.44 7.64 7.24
C ASN A 92 21.68 8.51 6.00
N GLN A 93 22.70 8.21 5.21
CA GLN A 93 22.97 8.90 3.97
C GLN A 93 22.39 8.14 2.77
N VAL A 94 21.80 8.90 1.87
CA VAL A 94 21.19 8.39 0.63
C VAL A 94 21.64 9.24 -0.56
N ARG A 95 21.57 8.66 -1.76
CA ARG A 95 21.77 9.36 -3.02
C ARG A 95 20.75 8.88 -4.04
N LEU A 96 19.92 9.78 -4.56
CA LEU A 96 19.05 9.49 -5.69
C LEU A 96 19.87 9.63 -6.98
N VAL A 97 20.00 8.56 -7.72
CA VAL A 97 20.76 8.49 -8.98
C VAL A 97 19.81 8.38 -10.15
N LEU A 98 20.00 9.24 -11.15
CA LEU A 98 19.25 9.25 -12.39
C LEU A 98 20.21 9.01 -13.57
N SER A 99 19.73 8.32 -14.61
CA SER A 99 20.42 8.32 -15.91
C SER A 99 20.40 9.73 -16.53
N GLU A 100 21.34 10.01 -17.43
CA GLU A 100 21.35 11.30 -18.15
C GLU A 100 20.06 11.51 -18.97
N GLU A 101 19.52 10.43 -19.53
CA GLU A 101 18.28 10.44 -20.30
C GLU A 101 17.08 10.82 -19.41
N TYR A 102 16.88 10.12 -18.29
CA TYR A 102 15.76 10.40 -17.40
C TYR A 102 15.91 11.78 -16.73
N ALA A 103 17.11 12.17 -16.33
CA ALA A 103 17.36 13.51 -15.77
C ALA A 103 17.05 14.64 -16.76
N ARG A 104 17.32 14.44 -18.06
CA ARG A 104 16.95 15.39 -19.11
C ARG A 104 15.43 15.42 -19.29
N TYR A 105 14.81 14.27 -19.44
CA TYR A 105 13.37 14.13 -19.60
C TYR A 105 12.60 14.76 -18.43
N ALA A 106 13.00 14.47 -17.19
CA ALA A 106 12.36 15.01 -16.00
C ALA A 106 12.42 16.57 -15.97
N ARG A 107 13.56 17.15 -16.38
CA ARG A 107 13.69 18.62 -16.49
C ARG A 107 12.79 19.19 -17.59
N GLU A 108 12.73 18.57 -18.74
CA GLU A 108 11.91 19.02 -19.88
C GLU A 108 10.41 18.94 -19.57
N GLN A 109 9.99 17.93 -18.80
CA GLN A 109 8.60 17.74 -18.38
C GLN A 109 8.26 18.45 -17.07
N GLY A 110 9.23 19.07 -16.38
CA GLY A 110 9.01 19.75 -15.10
C GLY A 110 8.68 18.79 -13.94
N ILE A 111 9.17 17.54 -14.02
CA ILE A 111 8.94 16.53 -12.97
C ILE A 111 9.80 16.88 -11.75
N GLY A 112 9.15 17.17 -10.63
CA GLY A 112 9.79 17.48 -9.35
C GLY A 112 9.73 16.36 -8.32
N GLU A 113 8.80 15.41 -8.44
CA GLU A 113 8.61 14.29 -7.54
C GLU A 113 9.04 12.97 -8.22
N LEU A 114 10.35 12.70 -8.18
CA LEU A 114 10.97 11.52 -8.81
C LEU A 114 10.72 10.25 -8.01
N ILE A 115 10.70 10.37 -6.68
CA ILE A 115 10.36 9.31 -5.73
C ILE A 115 9.31 9.82 -4.74
N ASP A 116 8.36 8.94 -4.39
CA ASP A 116 7.37 9.17 -3.33
C ASP A 116 7.02 7.83 -2.66
N LEU A 117 6.63 7.89 -1.40
CA LEU A 117 6.09 6.76 -0.68
C LEU A 117 4.60 6.53 -1.00
N GLY A 118 3.94 7.53 -1.59
CA GLY A 118 2.55 7.46 -2.02
C GLY A 118 1.62 6.96 -0.93
N TRP A 119 0.76 6.02 -1.31
CA TRP A 119 -0.21 5.35 -0.43
C TRP A 119 0.44 4.46 0.64
N MET A 120 1.71 4.05 0.47
CA MET A 120 2.45 3.22 1.43
C MET A 120 2.91 4.00 2.68
N ARG A 121 2.93 5.33 2.61
CA ARG A 121 3.53 6.23 3.62
C ARG A 121 3.07 5.92 5.04
N ASN A 122 1.76 5.71 5.23
CA ASN A 122 1.21 5.53 6.57
C ASN A 122 1.60 4.21 7.22
N ALA A 123 1.98 3.17 6.48
CA ALA A 123 2.56 1.96 7.05
C ALA A 123 3.84 2.28 7.82
N PHE A 124 4.75 3.03 7.22
CA PHE A 124 6.02 3.44 7.84
C PHE A 124 5.81 4.44 8.99
N VAL A 125 4.86 5.37 8.84
CA VAL A 125 4.53 6.35 9.89
C VAL A 125 3.97 5.67 11.13
N ILE A 126 3.02 4.74 10.96
CA ILE A 126 2.44 3.99 12.08
C ILE A 126 3.49 3.16 12.81
N ASP A 127 4.38 2.49 12.08
CA ASP A 127 5.47 1.72 12.67
C ASP A 127 6.41 2.63 13.47
N TYR A 128 6.83 3.75 12.88
CA TYR A 128 7.67 4.73 13.58
C TYR A 128 7.02 5.26 14.87
N VAL A 129 5.74 5.64 14.80
CA VAL A 129 5.00 6.14 15.97
C VAL A 129 4.85 5.05 17.04
N ALA A 130 4.56 3.80 16.62
CA ALA A 130 4.47 2.65 17.53
C ALA A 130 5.79 2.41 18.27
N ASP A 131 6.91 2.47 17.56
CA ASP A 131 8.25 2.28 18.13
C ASP A 131 8.61 3.39 19.13
N VAL A 132 8.33 4.67 18.76
CA VAL A 132 8.55 5.81 19.66
C VAL A 132 7.71 5.69 20.95
N LEU A 133 6.44 5.32 20.82
CA LEU A 133 5.56 5.15 21.99
C LEU A 133 6.02 3.98 22.87
N THR A 134 6.38 2.85 22.25
CA THR A 134 6.87 1.67 22.97
C THR A 134 8.17 1.97 23.72
N ALA A 135 9.11 2.69 23.09
CA ALA A 135 10.35 3.13 23.72
C ALA A 135 10.13 4.07 24.91
N GLN A 136 9.01 4.81 24.93
CA GLN A 136 8.59 5.64 26.06
C GLN A 136 7.76 4.90 27.13
N GLY A 137 7.54 3.58 26.96
CA GLY A 137 6.80 2.74 27.88
C GLY A 137 5.29 2.69 27.64
N PHE A 138 4.79 3.25 26.54
CA PHE A 138 3.39 3.12 26.13
C PHE A 138 3.20 1.80 25.35
N THR A 139 2.85 0.73 26.07
CA THR A 139 2.69 -0.62 25.51
C THR A 139 1.24 -1.07 25.45
N GLN A 140 0.29 -0.15 25.49
CA GLN A 140 -1.13 -0.43 25.52
C GLN A 140 -1.87 0.56 24.64
N GLY A 141 -2.55 0.07 23.63
CA GLY A 141 -3.34 0.90 22.71
C GLY A 141 -3.31 0.41 21.30
N VAL A 142 -4.14 1.02 20.48
CA VAL A 142 -4.23 0.76 19.04
C VAL A 142 -3.93 2.06 18.31
N LEU A 143 -3.04 1.98 17.35
CA LEU A 143 -2.77 3.02 16.36
C LEU A 143 -3.42 2.58 15.06
N SER A 144 -4.19 3.43 14.42
CA SER A 144 -4.78 3.14 13.12
C SER A 144 -4.80 4.38 12.23
N SER A 145 -4.68 4.16 10.93
CA SER A 145 -4.89 5.16 9.90
C SER A 145 -6.20 4.88 9.15
N TYR A 146 -6.78 5.92 8.56
CA TYR A 146 -8.00 5.78 7.77
C TYR A 146 -7.80 4.95 6.49
N ASP A 147 -6.57 4.86 6.00
CA ASP A 147 -6.18 4.15 4.77
C ASP A 147 -5.83 2.67 4.99
N GLY A 148 -6.08 2.13 6.20
CA GLY A 148 -6.10 0.69 6.45
C GLY A 148 -4.90 0.10 7.17
N PHE A 149 -4.02 0.92 7.77
CA PHE A 149 -2.89 0.43 8.58
C PHE A 149 -3.23 0.46 10.06
N THR A 150 -2.95 -0.62 10.78
CA THR A 150 -3.25 -0.73 12.21
C THR A 150 -2.12 -1.45 12.96
N ARG A 151 -1.69 -0.86 14.09
CA ARG A 151 -0.80 -1.47 15.08
C ARG A 151 -1.51 -1.55 16.42
N ASN A 152 -1.80 -2.75 16.91
CA ASN A 152 -2.20 -2.98 18.28
C ASN A 152 -0.95 -3.31 19.11
N LEU A 153 -0.67 -2.51 20.14
CA LEU A 153 0.50 -2.66 21.02
C LEU A 153 0.16 -3.42 22.29
N ASP A 154 -1.12 -3.73 22.55
CA ASP A 154 -1.57 -4.22 23.84
C ASP A 154 -1.26 -5.71 24.05
N SER A 155 -0.34 -5.99 24.96
CA SER A 155 0.11 -7.33 25.34
C SER A 155 -0.60 -7.92 26.57
N ARG A 156 -1.67 -7.27 27.10
CA ARG A 156 -2.37 -7.73 28.32
C ARG A 156 -3.30 -8.92 28.09
N GLY A 157 -3.52 -9.35 26.85
CA GLY A 157 -4.44 -10.43 26.53
C GLY A 157 -5.91 -10.01 26.57
N GLY A 158 -6.20 -8.74 26.30
CA GLY A 158 -7.56 -8.23 26.10
C GLY A 158 -8.11 -8.74 24.78
N GLY A 159 -9.40 -9.09 24.71
CA GLY A 159 -10.03 -9.45 23.44
C GLY A 159 -10.23 -8.23 22.54
N TYR A 160 -9.76 -8.33 21.31
CA TYR A 160 -9.92 -7.32 20.27
C TYR A 160 -10.67 -7.93 19.09
N ALA A 161 -11.32 -7.05 18.31
CA ALA A 161 -12.09 -7.43 17.16
C ALA A 161 -11.71 -6.53 15.97
N TYR A 162 -11.53 -7.13 14.79
CA TYR A 162 -11.29 -6.42 13.54
C TYR A 162 -12.36 -6.83 12.54
N THR A 163 -13.17 -5.88 12.06
CA THR A 163 -14.25 -6.15 11.11
C THR A 163 -13.67 -6.43 9.73
N LEU A 164 -14.11 -7.52 9.12
CA LEU A 164 -13.78 -7.93 7.76
C LEU A 164 -14.86 -7.39 6.82
N PHE A 165 -14.44 -6.64 5.82
CA PHE A 165 -15.35 -6.08 4.83
C PHE A 165 -15.20 -6.79 3.49
N ASP A 166 -16.28 -6.80 2.72
CA ASP A 166 -16.29 -7.23 1.32
C ASP A 166 -17.20 -6.32 0.51
N ARG A 167 -16.81 -6.02 -0.73
CA ARG A 167 -17.65 -5.28 -1.69
C ARG A 167 -18.14 -6.21 -2.77
N ARG A 168 -19.45 -6.26 -2.91
CA ARG A 168 -20.11 -6.95 -4.03
C ARG A 168 -21.04 -5.98 -4.74
N GLU A 169 -20.84 -5.85 -6.04
CA GLU A 169 -21.50 -4.82 -6.84
C GLU A 169 -21.19 -3.42 -6.28
N GLN A 170 -22.16 -2.73 -5.71
CA GLN A 170 -21.99 -1.41 -5.09
C GLN A 170 -22.28 -1.42 -3.58
N VAL A 171 -22.35 -2.61 -2.97
CA VAL A 171 -22.68 -2.77 -1.54
C VAL A 171 -21.48 -3.30 -0.79
N ILE A 172 -21.14 -2.63 0.32
CA ILE A 172 -20.11 -3.07 1.26
C ILE A 172 -20.79 -3.87 2.37
N TYR A 173 -20.33 -5.09 2.58
CA TYR A 173 -20.80 -6.02 3.61
C TYR A 173 -19.79 -6.11 4.73
N GLU A 174 -20.26 -6.19 5.96
CA GLU A 174 -19.48 -6.69 7.09
C GLU A 174 -19.49 -8.22 7.02
N ALA A 175 -18.47 -8.81 6.36
CA ALA A 175 -18.44 -10.24 6.06
C ALA A 175 -18.23 -11.09 7.31
N GLY A 176 -17.49 -10.59 8.30
CA GLY A 176 -17.20 -11.28 9.56
C GLY A 176 -16.28 -10.45 10.45
N THR A 177 -15.75 -11.07 11.49
CA THR A 177 -14.89 -10.42 12.48
C THR A 177 -13.73 -11.33 12.85
N LEU A 178 -12.49 -10.84 12.68
CA LEU A 178 -11.30 -11.47 13.22
C LEU A 178 -11.17 -11.09 14.70
N GLU A 179 -11.16 -12.09 15.59
CA GLU A 179 -10.88 -11.92 17.01
C GLU A 179 -9.43 -12.26 17.32
N TYR A 180 -8.78 -11.41 18.12
CA TYR A 180 -7.38 -11.60 18.53
C TYR A 180 -7.15 -11.05 19.95
N ASP A 181 -6.10 -11.50 20.64
CA ASP A 181 -5.83 -11.20 22.05
C ASP A 181 -4.38 -10.77 22.35
N ARG A 182 -3.62 -10.45 21.31
CA ARG A 182 -2.19 -10.10 21.41
C ARG A 182 -1.84 -8.95 20.46
N PRO A 183 -0.65 -8.33 20.61
CA PRO A 183 -0.17 -7.33 19.66
C PRO A 183 -0.21 -7.84 18.23
N VAL A 184 -0.56 -6.96 17.31
CA VAL A 184 -0.69 -7.31 15.89
C VAL A 184 -0.48 -6.09 15.01
N SER A 185 0.14 -6.30 13.86
CA SER A 185 0.19 -5.34 12.75
C SER A 185 -0.77 -5.80 11.67
N MET A 186 -1.64 -4.93 11.19
CA MET A 186 -2.61 -5.24 10.14
C MET A 186 -2.53 -4.22 9.01
N VAL A 187 -2.76 -4.72 7.79
CA VAL A 187 -2.86 -3.95 6.55
C VAL A 187 -4.13 -4.36 5.83
N PHE A 188 -4.97 -3.41 5.50
CA PHE A 188 -6.20 -3.61 4.75
C PHE A 188 -6.09 -2.94 3.38
N LEU A 189 -5.90 -3.74 2.34
CA LEU A 189 -5.89 -3.32 0.95
C LEU A 189 -7.28 -3.54 0.34
N ARG A 190 -7.81 -2.54 -0.39
CA ARG A 190 -9.13 -2.58 -1.02
C ARG A 190 -9.17 -1.70 -2.26
N ASP A 191 -9.91 -2.09 -3.27
CA ASP A 191 -10.07 -1.33 -4.53
C ASP A 191 -11.30 -0.40 -4.54
N TYR A 192 -11.87 -0.11 -3.37
CA TYR A 192 -13.05 0.72 -3.17
C TYR A 192 -12.96 1.62 -1.94
N PRO A 193 -13.61 2.79 -1.94
CA PRO A 193 -13.67 3.66 -0.78
C PRO A 193 -14.63 3.11 0.29
N MET A 194 -14.27 3.29 1.57
CA MET A 194 -15.11 2.91 2.73
C MET A 194 -15.91 4.09 3.28
N ASN A 195 -15.37 5.30 3.14
CA ASN A 195 -15.97 6.50 3.70
C ASN A 195 -15.48 7.76 2.99
N TYR A 196 -16.02 8.92 3.38
CA TYR A 196 -15.69 10.20 2.75
C TYR A 196 -14.22 10.66 2.88
N LEU A 197 -13.44 10.12 3.82
CA LEU A 197 -12.01 10.44 3.95
C LEU A 197 -11.19 9.76 2.86
N ASP A 198 -11.73 8.72 2.24
CA ASP A 198 -11.06 7.99 1.17
C ASP A 198 -11.00 8.78 -0.15
N THR A 199 -11.74 9.88 -0.28
CA THR A 199 -11.71 10.76 -1.47
C THR A 199 -10.32 11.32 -1.81
N LEU A 200 -9.37 11.24 -0.89
CA LEU A 200 -7.97 11.60 -1.14
C LEU A 200 -7.17 10.52 -1.87
N GLN A 201 -7.71 9.31 -1.98
CA GLN A 201 -7.03 8.13 -2.56
C GLN A 201 -7.91 7.34 -3.53
N TYR A 202 -9.17 7.72 -3.69
CA TYR A 202 -10.12 7.06 -4.58
C TYR A 202 -10.92 8.08 -5.35
N TYR A 203 -11.26 7.72 -6.57
CA TYR A 203 -12.23 8.44 -7.38
C TYR A 203 -13.25 7.45 -7.93
N GLU A 204 -14.52 7.68 -7.67
CA GLU A 204 -15.63 6.91 -8.22
C GLU A 204 -16.35 7.74 -9.27
N PHE A 205 -16.30 7.30 -10.52
CA PHE A 205 -17.00 7.93 -11.65
C PHE A 205 -18.50 7.69 -11.55
N GLU A 206 -19.31 8.56 -12.15
CA GLU A 206 -20.77 8.38 -12.24
C GLU A 206 -21.15 7.04 -12.90
N SER A 207 -20.28 6.47 -13.73
CA SER A 207 -20.40 5.12 -14.31
C SER A 207 -20.32 3.99 -13.27
N GLY A 208 -19.81 4.27 -12.06
CA GLY A 208 -19.51 3.30 -11.02
C GLY A 208 -18.11 2.69 -11.12
N GLU A 209 -17.29 3.12 -12.09
CA GLU A 209 -15.88 2.74 -12.16
C GLU A 209 -15.10 3.46 -11.07
N ILE A 210 -14.15 2.75 -10.44
CA ILE A 210 -13.32 3.30 -9.37
C ILE A 210 -11.86 3.31 -9.79
N ARG A 211 -11.17 4.40 -9.47
CA ARG A 211 -9.71 4.49 -9.48
C ARG A 211 -9.21 4.52 -8.04
N TYR A 212 -8.11 3.83 -7.79
CA TYR A 212 -7.56 3.58 -6.47
C TYR A 212 -6.02 3.65 -6.49
N PRO A 213 -5.34 3.76 -5.33
CA PRO A 213 -3.93 4.16 -5.27
C PRO A 213 -2.92 3.04 -5.60
N TYR A 214 -3.36 1.80 -5.72
CA TYR A 214 -2.47 0.65 -5.94
C TYR A 214 -2.06 0.55 -7.40
N VAL A 215 -0.84 0.97 -7.70
CA VAL A 215 -0.34 1.12 -9.07
C VAL A 215 0.68 0.03 -9.40
N ASP A 216 0.47 -0.66 -10.50
CA ASP A 216 1.43 -1.63 -11.02
C ASP A 216 2.64 -0.90 -11.63
N VAL A 217 3.81 -1.13 -11.09
CA VAL A 217 5.09 -0.55 -11.53
C VAL A 217 5.40 -0.81 -13.01
N LYS A 218 4.88 -1.90 -13.59
CA LYS A 218 5.15 -2.25 -14.99
C LYS A 218 4.32 -1.45 -15.99
N SER A 219 3.14 -1.04 -15.58
CA SER A 219 2.19 -0.37 -16.46
C SER A 219 1.88 1.08 -16.07
N GLY A 220 2.12 1.47 -14.82
CA GLY A 220 1.67 2.74 -14.26
C GLY A 220 0.17 2.80 -14.00
N LEU A 221 -0.57 1.71 -14.20
CA LEU A 221 -2.02 1.67 -14.06
C LEU A 221 -2.42 1.09 -12.71
N CYS A 222 -3.53 1.57 -12.13
CA CYS A 222 -4.05 0.97 -10.92
C CYS A 222 -4.53 -0.46 -11.18
N LYS A 223 -4.19 -1.36 -10.26
CA LYS A 223 -4.43 -2.79 -10.38
C LYS A 223 -4.67 -3.42 -9.02
N ALA A 224 -5.66 -4.29 -8.92
CA ALA A 224 -5.93 -5.11 -7.75
C ALA A 224 -6.38 -6.51 -8.19
N SER A 225 -5.82 -7.55 -7.60
CA SER A 225 -6.17 -8.95 -7.87
C SER A 225 -7.41 -9.42 -7.12
N LEU A 226 -7.81 -8.68 -6.08
CA LEU A 226 -8.98 -8.89 -5.23
C LEU A 226 -9.64 -7.56 -4.88
N HIS A 227 -10.93 -7.56 -4.55
CA HIS A 227 -11.61 -6.38 -4.01
C HIS A 227 -11.07 -5.98 -2.62
N ASN A 228 -10.65 -6.95 -1.83
CA ASN A 228 -10.10 -6.70 -0.51
C ASN A 228 -9.12 -7.80 -0.08
N LEU A 229 -8.12 -7.41 0.70
CA LEU A 229 -7.15 -8.29 1.32
C LEU A 229 -6.73 -7.70 2.67
N VAL A 230 -6.97 -8.42 3.75
CA VAL A 230 -6.41 -8.09 5.07
C VAL A 230 -5.19 -8.97 5.28
N GLY A 231 -4.01 -8.35 5.44
CA GLY A 231 -2.82 -9.04 5.89
C GLY A 231 -2.48 -8.68 7.32
N TYR A 232 -1.92 -9.61 8.07
CA TYR A 232 -1.50 -9.33 9.44
C TYR A 232 -0.33 -10.19 9.89
N SER A 233 0.39 -9.69 10.88
CA SER A 233 1.47 -10.42 11.55
C SER A 233 1.50 -10.05 13.03
N TYR A 234 1.84 -11.02 13.87
CA TYR A 234 2.03 -10.80 15.30
C TYR A 234 3.44 -10.31 15.64
N ASP A 235 4.41 -10.61 14.80
CA ASP A 235 5.82 -10.31 15.02
C ASP A 235 6.37 -9.25 14.05
N GLY A 236 5.74 -9.09 12.88
CA GLY A 236 6.13 -8.13 11.86
C GLY A 236 5.54 -6.73 12.06
N SER A 237 6.10 -5.75 11.36
CA SER A 237 5.58 -4.38 11.29
C SER A 237 4.52 -4.22 10.18
N CYS A 238 3.77 -3.11 10.17
CA CYS A 238 2.84 -2.80 9.07
C CYS A 238 3.57 -2.69 7.73
N ALA A 239 4.74 -2.08 7.70
CA ALA A 239 5.56 -1.97 6.49
C ALA A 239 5.99 -3.34 5.96
N GLN A 240 6.42 -4.26 6.83
CA GLN A 240 6.78 -5.62 6.43
C GLN A 240 5.58 -6.40 5.88
N VAL A 241 4.42 -6.33 6.55
CA VAL A 241 3.18 -6.94 6.06
C VAL A 241 2.80 -6.35 4.70
N LEU A 242 2.82 -5.01 4.57
CA LEU A 242 2.50 -4.33 3.33
C LEU A 242 3.40 -4.79 2.18
N LEU A 243 4.73 -4.74 2.36
CA LEU A 243 5.69 -5.10 1.32
C LEU A 243 5.57 -6.55 0.87
N ALA A 244 5.19 -7.46 1.77
CA ALA A 244 4.88 -8.83 1.42
C ALA A 244 3.58 -8.98 0.62
N LEU A 245 2.52 -8.22 0.98
CA LEU A 245 1.22 -8.29 0.30
C LEU A 245 1.21 -7.64 -1.08
N MET A 246 2.00 -6.59 -1.29
CA MET A 246 1.97 -5.79 -2.52
C MET A 246 2.09 -6.63 -3.80
N PRO A 247 3.06 -7.55 -3.95
CA PRO A 247 3.19 -8.34 -5.19
C PRO A 247 2.01 -9.29 -5.45
N VAL A 248 1.29 -9.68 -4.40
CA VAL A 248 0.11 -10.55 -4.51
C VAL A 248 -1.14 -9.74 -4.83
N TYR A 249 -1.27 -8.56 -4.22
CA TYR A 249 -2.44 -7.71 -4.39
C TYR A 249 -2.40 -6.93 -5.70
N ILE A 250 -1.24 -6.34 -6.06
CA ILE A 250 -1.04 -5.60 -7.31
C ILE A 250 -0.60 -6.59 -8.40
N ALA A 251 -1.51 -7.46 -8.82
CA ALA A 251 -1.27 -8.52 -9.78
C ALA A 251 -2.46 -8.69 -10.74
N ASP A 252 -2.24 -9.34 -11.88
CA ASP A 252 -3.32 -9.65 -12.84
C ASP A 252 -4.31 -10.69 -12.31
N SER A 253 -3.85 -11.55 -11.39
CA SER A 253 -4.67 -12.56 -10.73
C SER A 253 -4.13 -12.85 -9.34
N PHE A 254 -5.03 -13.17 -8.42
CA PHE A 254 -4.67 -13.55 -7.06
C PHE A 254 -4.10 -14.98 -7.02
N ASP A 255 -3.00 -15.15 -6.29
CA ASP A 255 -2.36 -16.44 -6.05
C ASP A 255 -2.46 -16.84 -4.57
N ALA A 256 -3.42 -17.71 -4.26
CA ALA A 256 -3.61 -18.24 -2.90
C ALA A 256 -2.40 -19.08 -2.41
N GLY A 257 -1.63 -19.68 -3.32
CA GLY A 257 -0.45 -20.46 -2.97
C GLY A 257 0.67 -19.59 -2.40
N VAL A 258 0.85 -18.38 -2.95
CA VAL A 258 1.80 -17.40 -2.39
C VAL A 258 1.36 -16.96 -1.00
N MET A 259 0.06 -16.73 -0.78
CA MET A 259 -0.46 -16.40 0.55
C MET A 259 -0.19 -17.52 1.57
N GLY A 260 -0.29 -18.79 1.16
CA GLY A 260 0.07 -19.93 2.00
C GLY A 260 1.55 -19.94 2.40
N GLN A 261 2.46 -19.61 1.45
CA GLN A 261 3.90 -19.50 1.75
C GLN A 261 4.21 -18.35 2.72
N MET A 262 3.55 -17.21 2.57
CA MET A 262 3.70 -16.09 3.50
C MET A 262 3.25 -16.44 4.91
N ALA A 263 2.24 -17.28 5.05
CA ALA A 263 1.77 -17.77 6.36
C ALA A 263 2.84 -18.62 7.09
N GLU A 264 3.68 -19.36 6.36
CA GLU A 264 4.82 -20.10 6.92
C GLU A 264 5.89 -19.12 7.49
N GLU A 265 5.94 -17.89 6.97
CA GLU A 265 6.82 -16.81 7.42
C GLU A 265 6.18 -15.90 8.48
N GLY A 266 4.94 -16.22 8.93
CA GLY A 266 4.23 -15.48 9.97
C GLY A 266 3.49 -14.24 9.47
N ILE A 267 3.24 -14.15 8.17
CA ILE A 267 2.39 -13.13 7.56
C ILE A 267 1.13 -13.81 7.04
N TYR A 268 0.03 -13.58 7.73
CA TYR A 268 -1.26 -14.20 7.46
C TYR A 268 -2.16 -13.31 6.61
N GLY A 269 -3.08 -13.91 5.89
CA GLY A 269 -4.04 -13.22 5.03
C GLY A 269 -5.47 -13.66 5.23
N ILE A 270 -6.40 -12.71 5.13
CA ILE A 270 -7.84 -12.94 5.06
C ILE A 270 -8.39 -12.20 3.85
N TYR A 271 -9.17 -12.89 3.04
CA TYR A 271 -9.83 -12.30 1.87
C TYR A 271 -11.20 -12.91 1.64
N CYS A 272 -12.05 -12.16 0.93
CA CYS A 272 -13.36 -12.64 0.52
C CYS A 272 -13.37 -12.87 -0.99
N GLN A 273 -13.92 -14.01 -1.41
CA GLN A 273 -14.17 -14.34 -2.81
C GLN A 273 -15.41 -15.24 -2.91
N ASP A 274 -16.33 -14.94 -3.83
CA ASP A 274 -17.53 -15.73 -4.08
C ASP A 274 -18.37 -16.02 -2.81
N LYS A 275 -18.55 -15.01 -1.94
CA LYS A 275 -19.25 -15.12 -0.66
C LYS A 275 -18.59 -16.09 0.34
N LYS A 276 -17.31 -16.32 0.19
CA LYS A 276 -16.50 -17.13 1.08
C LYS A 276 -15.42 -16.29 1.71
N ILE A 277 -15.18 -16.50 2.99
CA ILE A 277 -14.07 -15.91 3.73
C ILE A 277 -12.98 -16.96 3.81
N TYR A 278 -11.83 -16.65 3.25
CA TYR A 278 -10.62 -17.46 3.32
C TYR A 278 -9.65 -16.84 4.32
N ASN A 279 -8.93 -17.65 5.05
CA ASN A 279 -7.83 -17.21 5.89
C ASN A 279 -6.67 -18.19 5.79
N THR A 280 -5.45 -17.75 6.07
CA THR A 280 -4.24 -18.59 6.00
C THR A 280 -3.68 -18.96 7.38
N GLU A 281 -4.27 -18.46 8.48
CA GLU A 281 -3.90 -18.86 9.84
C GLU A 281 -4.88 -19.91 10.36
N ASP A 282 -4.42 -21.16 10.60
CA ASP A 282 -5.27 -22.25 11.10
C ASP A 282 -5.93 -21.93 12.44
N ALA A 283 -5.27 -21.16 13.29
CA ALA A 283 -5.75 -20.80 14.62
C ALA A 283 -6.60 -19.52 14.64
N ALA A 284 -6.80 -18.85 13.48
CA ALA A 284 -7.58 -17.62 13.43
C ALA A 284 -9.02 -17.84 13.86
N LYS A 285 -9.47 -16.97 14.76
CA LYS A 285 -10.86 -17.00 15.22
C LYS A 285 -11.67 -15.97 14.46
N ILE A 286 -12.46 -16.43 13.50
CA ILE A 286 -13.41 -15.59 12.76
C ILE A 286 -14.82 -15.88 13.30
N SER A 287 -15.49 -14.82 13.76
CA SER A 287 -16.85 -14.87 14.33
C SER A 287 -17.76 -13.87 13.61
N GLY A 288 -19.04 -13.86 13.96
CA GLY A 288 -20.01 -12.92 13.41
C GLY A 288 -20.13 -12.98 11.90
N VAL A 289 -19.90 -14.17 11.30
CA VAL A 289 -19.97 -14.34 9.84
C VAL A 289 -21.38 -13.99 9.36
N HIS A 290 -21.45 -13.07 8.41
CA HIS A 290 -22.71 -12.62 7.81
C HIS A 290 -23.45 -13.78 7.14
N GLU A 291 -24.77 -13.79 7.19
CA GLU A 291 -25.60 -14.90 6.71
C GLU A 291 -25.40 -15.30 5.23
N GLU A 292 -24.93 -14.35 4.41
CA GLU A 292 -24.61 -14.61 3.01
C GLU A 292 -23.21 -15.17 2.77
N TYR A 293 -22.38 -15.27 3.82
CA TYR A 293 -20.99 -15.73 3.71
C TYR A 293 -20.81 -17.08 4.38
N SER A 294 -19.77 -17.77 3.96
CA SER A 294 -19.30 -18.99 4.62
C SER A 294 -17.78 -18.88 4.87
N LEU A 295 -17.35 -19.40 6.02
CA LEU A 295 -15.93 -19.55 6.31
C LEU A 295 -15.41 -20.83 5.64
N VAL A 296 -14.32 -20.71 4.91
CA VAL A 296 -13.62 -21.86 4.32
C VAL A 296 -12.60 -22.37 5.33
N ALA A 297 -12.69 -23.65 5.67
CA ALA A 297 -11.67 -24.29 6.49
C ALA A 297 -10.36 -24.43 5.69
N ASN A 298 -9.22 -24.19 6.37
CA ASN A 298 -7.92 -24.36 5.73
C ASN A 298 -7.76 -25.84 5.31
N GLY A 299 -7.49 -26.05 4.02
CA GLY A 299 -7.28 -27.39 3.44
C GLY A 299 -8.40 -27.94 2.54
N ASP A 300 -9.47 -27.15 2.29
CA ASP A 300 -10.53 -27.50 1.33
C ASP A 300 -10.34 -26.84 -0.05
#